data_b46f54818e876574c5e5d48b00872a49
#
_entry.id   b46f54818e876574c5e5d48b00872a49
#
_cell.length_a   1.000
_cell.length_b   1.000
_cell.length_c   1.000
_cell.angle_alpha   90.00
_cell.angle_beta   90.00
_cell.angle_gamma   90.00
#
_symmetry.space_group_name_H-M   'P 1'
#
loop_
_entity.id
_entity.type
_entity.pdbx_description
1 polymer ?
#
loop_
_entity_poly.entity_id
_entity_poly.type
_entity_poly.pdbx_seq_one_letter_code
_entity_poly.pdbx_strand_id
1 'polypeptide(L)'
;MNKNNIRVRFAPSPTGYLHVGGLRTALYNYIFAKQNKGKIILRIEDTDQKRLVKDSVDKIIDSLHWAGIEFDEGPHLDNQKNGPYIQSERLEIYKKSIVELIKKGHAYTCLYTNQRINDMSNSESLKKSAADYDKKYKNYSASESLSNMNE
;
A
#
# COMPACT_ATOMS: atom_id res chain seq x y z
N MET A 1 0.56 -26.13 -7.92
CA MET A 1 1.17 -25.03 -7.15
C MET A 1 2.08 -25.61 -6.10
N ASN A 2 3.33 -25.16 -6.04
CA ASN A 2 4.29 -25.62 -5.05
C ASN A 2 3.85 -25.08 -3.68
N LYS A 3 3.33 -25.94 -2.79
CA LYS A 3 2.73 -25.56 -1.49
C LYS A 3 3.70 -24.83 -0.55
N ASN A 4 5.01 -24.85 -0.83
CA ASN A 4 6.05 -24.28 0.03
C ASN A 4 6.33 -22.79 -0.21
N ASN A 5 5.53 -22.10 -1.04
CA ASN A 5 5.81 -20.69 -1.41
C ASN A 5 4.63 -19.75 -1.13
N ILE A 6 3.71 -20.16 -0.26
CA ILE A 6 2.58 -19.30 0.12
C ILE A 6 3.07 -18.23 1.08
N ARG A 7 2.85 -16.97 0.70
CA ARG A 7 3.09 -15.80 1.54
C ARG A 7 1.85 -14.92 1.49
N VAL A 8 1.28 -14.66 2.64
CA VAL A 8 0.11 -13.78 2.80
C VAL A 8 0.47 -12.57 3.62
N ARG A 9 -0.31 -11.51 3.50
CA ARG A 9 -0.02 -10.25 4.15
C ARG A 9 -1.25 -9.67 4.82
N PHE A 10 -1.10 -9.26 6.08
CA PHE A 10 -1.98 -8.32 6.73
C PHE A 10 -1.37 -6.92 6.67
N ALA A 11 -2.14 -5.91 6.29
CA ALA A 11 -1.65 -4.58 5.99
C ALA A 11 -2.51 -3.48 6.62
N PRO A 12 -2.44 -3.30 7.95
CA PRO A 12 -3.21 -2.28 8.64
C PRO A 12 -2.63 -0.88 8.44
N SER A 13 -3.52 0.13 8.40
CA SER A 13 -3.11 1.54 8.50
C SER A 13 -3.08 1.96 9.98
N PRO A 14 -2.03 2.65 10.45
CA PRO A 14 -1.87 3.01 11.86
C PRO A 14 -2.64 4.29 12.22
N THR A 15 -3.96 4.30 11.93
CA THR A 15 -4.86 5.43 12.16
C THR A 15 -5.64 5.32 13.47
N GLY A 16 -5.25 4.39 14.36
CA GLY A 16 -5.87 4.12 15.65
C GLY A 16 -5.70 2.68 16.10
N TYR A 17 -6.59 2.24 16.97
CA TYR A 17 -6.58 0.85 17.47
C TYR A 17 -7.06 -0.13 16.40
N LEU A 18 -6.58 -1.36 16.51
CA LEU A 18 -7.08 -2.46 15.68
C LEU A 18 -8.54 -2.76 16.07
N HIS A 19 -9.46 -2.60 15.13
CA HIS A 19 -10.85 -3.00 15.36
C HIS A 19 -11.10 -4.46 14.93
N VAL A 20 -12.22 -5.04 15.39
CA VAL A 20 -12.56 -6.44 15.18
C VAL A 20 -12.54 -6.88 13.70
N GLY A 21 -12.90 -6.01 12.77
CA GLY A 21 -12.82 -6.29 11.33
C GLY A 21 -11.39 -6.48 10.84
N GLY A 22 -10.45 -5.67 11.32
CA GLY A 22 -9.02 -5.83 11.05
C GLY A 22 -8.49 -7.14 11.65
N LEU A 23 -8.82 -7.42 12.91
CA LEU A 23 -8.44 -8.68 13.58
C LEU A 23 -8.96 -9.91 12.82
N ARG A 24 -10.24 -9.89 12.39
CA ARG A 24 -10.82 -10.95 11.56
C ARG A 24 -10.00 -11.18 10.28
N THR A 25 -9.63 -10.11 9.58
CA THR A 25 -8.83 -10.21 8.35
C THR A 25 -7.45 -10.81 8.62
N ALA A 26 -6.78 -10.37 9.70
CA ALA A 26 -5.51 -10.94 10.14
C ALA A 26 -5.63 -12.43 10.45
N LEU A 27 -6.69 -12.83 11.18
CA LEU A 27 -6.94 -14.23 11.56
C LEU A 27 -7.15 -15.14 10.34
N TYR A 28 -7.91 -14.72 9.34
CA TYR A 28 -8.07 -15.49 8.10
C TYR A 28 -6.74 -15.71 7.37
N ASN A 29 -5.93 -14.65 7.26
CA ASN A 29 -4.60 -14.75 6.67
C ASN A 29 -3.71 -15.69 7.47
N TYR A 30 -3.75 -15.60 8.80
CA TYR A 30 -2.96 -16.44 9.70
C TYR A 30 -3.32 -17.92 9.56
N ILE A 31 -4.60 -18.26 9.65
CA ILE A 31 -5.09 -19.64 9.50
C ILE A 31 -4.72 -20.19 8.13
N PHE A 32 -4.94 -19.42 7.06
CA PHE A 32 -4.59 -19.84 5.71
C PHE A 32 -3.09 -20.12 5.56
N ALA A 33 -2.24 -19.24 6.09
CA ALA A 33 -0.79 -19.44 6.08
C ALA A 33 -0.40 -20.71 6.83
N LYS A 34 -0.90 -20.90 8.06
CA LYS A 34 -0.56 -22.06 8.90
C LYS A 34 -1.04 -23.38 8.29
N GLN A 35 -2.25 -23.44 7.75
CA GLN A 35 -2.78 -24.65 7.08
C GLN A 35 -1.95 -25.05 5.86
N ASN A 36 -1.34 -24.08 5.18
CA ASN A 36 -0.56 -24.32 3.98
C ASN A 36 0.95 -24.34 4.23
N LYS A 37 1.42 -24.31 5.49
CA LYS A 37 2.85 -24.21 5.86
C LYS A 37 3.52 -23.01 5.19
N GLY A 38 2.76 -21.95 4.95
CA GLY A 38 3.19 -20.69 4.37
C GLY A 38 3.67 -19.70 5.42
N LYS A 39 3.92 -18.47 4.99
CA LYS A 39 4.35 -17.35 5.83
C LYS A 39 3.29 -16.27 5.90
N ILE A 40 3.19 -15.64 7.07
CA ILE A 40 2.37 -14.44 7.26
C ILE A 40 3.25 -13.22 7.50
N ILE A 41 2.90 -12.13 6.85
CA ILE A 41 3.65 -10.87 6.83
C ILE A 41 2.78 -9.77 7.40
N LEU A 42 3.32 -8.99 8.34
CA LEU A 42 2.74 -7.72 8.76
C LEU A 42 3.42 -6.59 7.99
N ARG A 43 2.65 -5.73 7.31
CA ARG A 43 3.17 -4.50 6.71
C ARG A 43 2.30 -3.33 7.08
N ILE A 44 2.87 -2.39 7.80
CA ILE A 44 2.18 -1.16 8.21
C ILE A 44 2.04 -0.25 6.99
N GLU A 45 0.82 0.19 6.70
CA GLU A 45 0.52 1.11 5.60
C GLU A 45 0.22 2.52 6.15
N ASP A 46 1.29 3.26 6.40
CA ASP A 46 1.32 4.58 7.04
C ASP A 46 1.34 5.75 6.05
N THR A 47 0.82 5.55 4.84
CA THR A 47 0.84 6.57 3.78
C THR A 47 0.04 7.84 4.12
N ASP A 48 -1.01 7.73 4.94
CA ASP A 48 -1.77 8.89 5.39
C ASP A 48 -1.17 9.45 6.70
N GLN A 49 -0.09 10.20 6.56
CA GLN A 49 0.64 10.81 7.67
C GLN A 49 -0.22 11.78 8.52
N LYS A 50 -1.30 12.34 7.94
CA LYS A 50 -2.21 13.25 8.67
C LYS A 50 -3.08 12.53 9.68
N ARG A 51 -3.38 11.25 9.44
CA ARG A 51 -4.19 10.40 10.32
C ARG A 51 -3.36 9.44 11.18
N LEU A 52 -2.04 9.56 11.11
CA LEU A 52 -1.16 8.73 11.93
C LEU A 52 -1.40 9.02 13.41
N VAL A 53 -1.68 7.99 14.19
CA VAL A 53 -1.82 8.10 15.65
C VAL A 53 -0.54 7.59 16.31
N LYS A 54 0.00 8.39 17.21
CA LYS A 54 1.19 8.01 17.97
C LYS A 54 0.97 6.66 18.68
N ASP A 55 1.99 5.82 18.69
CA ASP A 55 2.00 4.49 19.31
C ASP A 55 0.98 3.48 18.75
N SER A 56 0.30 3.84 17.63
CA SER A 56 -0.71 2.94 17.02
C SER A 56 -0.11 1.67 16.42
N VAL A 57 1.12 1.73 15.92
CA VAL A 57 1.82 0.57 15.37
C VAL A 57 2.04 -0.48 16.46
N ASP A 58 2.58 -0.08 17.60
CA ASP A 58 2.85 -0.98 18.73
C ASP A 58 1.53 -1.57 19.26
N LYS A 59 0.49 -0.74 19.41
CA LYS A 59 -0.84 -1.20 19.86
C LYS A 59 -1.49 -2.18 18.89
N ILE A 60 -1.29 -2.03 17.58
CA ILE A 60 -1.74 -3.00 16.58
C ILE A 60 -1.00 -4.31 16.76
N ILE A 61 0.32 -4.28 16.92
CA ILE A 61 1.17 -5.45 17.12
C ILE A 61 0.77 -6.17 18.41
N ASP A 62 0.64 -5.46 19.53
CA ASP A 62 0.22 -6.00 20.82
C ASP A 62 -1.16 -6.67 20.74
N SER A 63 -2.12 -6.03 20.04
CA SER A 63 -3.47 -6.60 19.87
C SER A 63 -3.45 -7.90 19.06
N LEU A 64 -2.58 -7.99 18.06
CA LEU A 64 -2.42 -9.18 17.23
C LEU A 64 -1.74 -10.31 18.01
N HIS A 65 -0.69 -10.02 18.78
CA HIS A 65 -0.04 -10.97 19.67
C HIS A 65 -0.98 -11.47 20.78
N TRP A 66 -1.76 -10.57 21.37
CA TRP A 66 -2.79 -10.95 22.36
C TRP A 66 -3.80 -11.96 21.77
N ALA A 67 -4.14 -11.80 20.48
CA ALA A 67 -5.02 -12.71 19.77
C ALA A 67 -4.33 -14.02 19.29
N GLY A 68 -3.06 -14.23 19.65
CA GLY A 68 -2.27 -15.40 19.25
C GLY A 68 -1.82 -15.39 17.79
N ILE A 69 -1.79 -14.23 17.14
CA ILE A 69 -1.34 -14.08 15.75
C ILE A 69 0.12 -13.67 15.73
N GLU A 70 0.99 -14.61 15.37
CA GLU A 70 2.43 -14.40 15.23
C GLU A 70 2.80 -14.25 13.75
N PHE A 71 3.69 -13.31 13.45
CA PHE A 71 4.15 -13.01 12.08
C PHE A 71 5.54 -13.62 11.83
N ASP A 72 5.77 -14.08 10.61
CA ASP A 72 7.08 -14.55 10.16
C ASP A 72 7.96 -13.42 9.63
N GLU A 73 7.34 -12.32 9.17
CA GLU A 73 8.00 -11.13 8.64
C GLU A 73 7.20 -9.88 9.04
N GLY A 74 7.88 -8.79 9.40
CA GLY A 74 7.20 -7.55 9.79
C GLY A 74 8.13 -6.51 10.40
N PRO A 75 7.59 -5.35 10.82
CA PRO A 75 8.33 -4.37 11.60
C PRO A 75 8.87 -5.02 12.89
N HIS A 76 10.04 -4.58 13.33
CA HIS A 76 10.70 -5.06 14.56
C HIS A 76 11.11 -6.55 14.58
N LEU A 77 10.98 -7.27 13.48
CA LEU A 77 11.50 -8.62 13.35
C LEU A 77 12.87 -8.61 12.65
N ASP A 78 13.74 -9.56 13.01
CA ASP A 78 15.10 -9.64 12.47
C ASP A 78 15.13 -9.97 10.97
N ASN A 79 14.11 -10.66 10.47
CA ASN A 79 14.05 -11.07 9.06
C ASN A 79 13.59 -9.93 8.17
N GLN A 80 14.53 -9.09 7.76
CA GLN A 80 14.30 -7.95 6.86
C GLN A 80 14.58 -8.24 5.37
N LYS A 81 14.72 -9.51 4.98
CA LYS A 81 15.09 -9.90 3.60
C LYS A 81 14.21 -9.25 2.52
N ASN A 82 12.92 -9.11 2.78
CA ASN A 82 11.94 -8.52 1.86
C ASN A 82 11.38 -7.17 2.36
N GLY A 83 12.03 -6.62 3.38
CA GLY A 83 11.69 -5.31 3.98
C GLY A 83 12.00 -4.13 3.05
N PRO A 84 11.84 -2.93 3.59
CA PRO A 84 11.24 -2.61 4.88
C PRO A 84 9.73 -2.93 4.92
N TYR A 85 9.16 -3.08 6.14
CA TYR A 85 7.77 -3.45 6.34
C TYR A 85 6.88 -2.30 6.83
N ILE A 86 7.41 -1.08 6.83
CA ILE A 86 6.67 0.17 6.97
C ILE A 86 6.61 0.81 5.58
N GLN A 87 5.42 1.17 5.11
CA GLN A 87 5.23 1.57 3.72
C GLN A 87 5.96 2.86 3.36
N SER A 88 6.01 3.84 4.25
CA SER A 88 6.74 5.10 4.04
C SER A 88 8.25 4.90 3.82
N GLU A 89 8.83 3.83 4.34
CA GLU A 89 10.23 3.47 4.16
C GLU A 89 10.53 2.84 2.78
N ARG A 90 9.49 2.58 1.97
CA ARG A 90 9.58 1.88 0.67
C ARG A 90 9.56 2.83 -0.53
N LEU A 91 9.62 4.13 -0.34
CA LEU A 91 9.46 5.13 -1.40
C LEU A 91 10.42 4.92 -2.56
N GLU A 92 11.69 4.61 -2.28
CA GLU A 92 12.69 4.37 -3.33
C GLU A 92 12.38 3.11 -4.16
N ILE A 93 11.81 2.07 -3.54
CA ILE A 93 11.37 0.86 -4.24
C ILE A 93 10.20 1.20 -5.18
N TYR A 94 9.25 1.99 -4.70
CA TYR A 94 8.10 2.40 -5.50
C TYR A 94 8.50 3.32 -6.63
N LYS A 95 9.41 4.28 -6.39
CA LYS A 95 9.93 5.17 -7.42
C LYS A 95 10.59 4.40 -8.57
N LYS A 96 11.44 3.42 -8.26
CA LYS A 96 12.06 2.56 -9.27
C LYS A 96 11.00 1.79 -10.08
N SER A 97 10.02 1.19 -9.42
CA SER A 97 8.97 0.41 -10.07
C SER A 97 8.06 1.27 -10.96
N ILE A 98 7.72 2.48 -10.51
CA ILE A 98 6.93 3.43 -11.30
C ILE A 98 7.67 3.86 -12.58
N VAL A 99 8.96 4.18 -12.46
CA VAL A 99 9.79 4.52 -13.63
C VAL A 99 9.80 3.38 -14.65
N GLU A 100 9.92 2.13 -14.20
CA GLU A 100 9.83 0.98 -15.11
C GLU A 100 8.47 0.83 -15.78
N LEU A 101 7.38 1.04 -15.03
CA LEU A 101 6.02 0.99 -15.57
C LEU A 101 5.81 2.06 -16.63
N ILE A 102 6.28 3.28 -16.40
CA ILE A 102 6.22 4.38 -17.36
C ILE A 102 7.01 4.04 -18.64
N LYS A 103 8.24 3.54 -18.48
CA LYS A 103 9.08 3.12 -19.63
C LYS A 103 8.42 2.03 -20.49
N LYS A 104 7.64 1.15 -19.85
CA LYS A 104 6.89 0.06 -20.53
C LYS A 104 5.52 0.52 -21.07
N GLY A 105 5.12 1.77 -20.88
CA GLY A 105 3.80 2.30 -21.29
C GLY A 105 2.63 1.79 -20.42
N HIS A 106 2.89 1.26 -19.23
CA HIS A 106 1.87 0.74 -18.31
C HIS A 106 1.43 1.75 -17.25
N ALA A 107 2.10 2.90 -17.17
CA ALA A 107 1.74 4.02 -16.31
C ALA A 107 2.07 5.34 -17.02
N TYR A 108 1.43 6.41 -16.58
CA TYR A 108 1.66 7.77 -17.05
C TYR A 108 1.53 8.75 -15.87
N THR A 109 2.16 9.92 -15.98
CA THR A 109 2.09 10.96 -14.97
C THR A 109 0.82 11.78 -15.16
N CYS A 110 0.08 12.00 -14.07
CA CYS A 110 -1.12 12.82 -14.03
C CYS A 110 -0.84 14.07 -13.17
N LEU A 111 -1.01 15.26 -13.74
CA LEU A 111 -0.72 16.55 -13.09
C LEU A 111 -1.95 17.15 -12.38
N TYR A 112 -2.77 16.31 -11.76
CA TYR A 112 -3.90 16.79 -10.96
C TYR A 112 -3.44 17.24 -9.58
N THR A 113 -3.84 18.46 -9.18
CA THR A 113 -3.71 18.90 -7.79
C THR A 113 -4.74 18.18 -6.89
N ASN A 114 -4.44 18.03 -5.61
CA ASN A 114 -5.37 17.46 -4.62
C ASN A 114 -6.69 18.25 -4.57
N GLN A 115 -6.66 19.58 -4.74
CA GLN A 115 -7.85 20.41 -4.78
C GLN A 115 -8.74 20.03 -5.97
N ARG A 116 -8.18 19.85 -7.16
CA ARG A 116 -8.93 19.44 -8.35
C ARG A 116 -9.53 18.03 -8.20
N ILE A 117 -8.82 17.11 -7.58
CA ILE A 117 -9.35 15.77 -7.29
C ILE A 117 -10.58 15.86 -6.36
N ASN A 118 -10.51 16.69 -5.31
CA ASN A 118 -11.62 16.91 -4.39
C ASN A 118 -12.81 17.57 -5.07
N ASP A 119 -12.59 18.59 -5.91
CA ASP A 119 -13.66 19.27 -6.67
C ASP A 119 -14.35 18.28 -7.62
N MET A 120 -13.58 17.40 -8.28
CA MET A 120 -14.11 16.37 -9.18
C MET A 120 -14.93 15.32 -8.45
N SER A 121 -14.60 14.98 -7.20
CA SER A 121 -15.38 14.01 -6.41
C SER A 121 -16.77 14.54 -6.07
N ASN A 122 -16.93 15.87 -6.01
CA ASN A 122 -18.14 16.54 -5.58
C ASN A 122 -19.05 17.05 -6.74
N SER A 123 -18.63 16.89 -8.00
CA SER A 123 -19.38 17.40 -9.16
C SER A 123 -19.42 16.37 -10.31
N GLU A 124 -20.63 16.01 -10.75
CA GLU A 124 -20.80 15.10 -11.89
C GLU A 124 -20.30 15.68 -13.22
N SER A 125 -20.44 16.99 -13.42
CA SER A 125 -19.93 17.67 -14.62
C SER A 125 -18.40 17.60 -14.70
N LEU A 126 -17.72 17.70 -13.55
CA LEU A 126 -16.27 17.60 -13.47
C LEU A 126 -15.77 16.16 -13.62
N LYS A 127 -16.57 15.15 -13.23
CA LYS A 127 -16.24 13.72 -13.49
C LYS A 127 -16.17 13.41 -14.98
N LYS A 128 -17.05 14.00 -15.82
CA LYS A 128 -16.97 13.86 -17.28
C LYS A 128 -15.72 14.52 -17.85
N SER A 129 -15.35 15.71 -17.37
CA SER A 129 -14.11 16.39 -17.79
C SER A 129 -12.86 15.64 -17.33
N ALA A 130 -12.94 14.86 -16.26
CA ALA A 130 -11.86 13.99 -15.79
C ALA A 130 -11.50 12.90 -16.80
N ALA A 131 -12.49 12.26 -17.40
CA ALA A 131 -12.27 11.22 -18.39
C ALA A 131 -11.56 11.76 -19.64
N ASP A 132 -11.81 13.01 -20.03
CA ASP A 132 -11.14 13.64 -21.17
C ASP A 132 -9.71 14.09 -20.82
N TYR A 133 -9.48 14.49 -19.59
CA TYR A 133 -8.15 14.82 -19.09
C TYR A 133 -7.28 13.57 -18.93
N ASP A 134 -7.87 12.49 -18.46
CA ASP A 134 -7.21 11.19 -18.35
C ASP A 134 -6.71 10.71 -19.73
N LYS A 135 -7.52 10.87 -20.76
CA LYS A 135 -7.13 10.61 -22.15
C LYS A 135 -5.92 11.42 -22.59
N LYS A 136 -5.81 12.70 -22.16
CA LYS A 136 -4.68 13.57 -22.50
C LYS A 136 -3.38 13.03 -21.92
N TYR A 137 -3.34 12.73 -20.63
CA TYR A 137 -2.13 12.24 -19.95
C TYR A 137 -1.76 10.81 -20.35
N LYS A 138 -2.77 9.97 -20.61
CA LYS A 138 -2.57 8.60 -21.10
C LYS A 138 -1.83 8.55 -22.43
N ASN A 139 -1.92 9.59 -23.25
CA ASN A 139 -1.26 9.69 -24.54
C ASN A 139 0.16 10.29 -24.45
N TYR A 140 0.62 10.65 -23.27
CA TYR A 140 2.00 11.13 -23.10
C TYR A 140 3.00 10.01 -23.39
N SER A 141 4.07 10.38 -24.08
CA SER A 141 5.22 9.49 -24.23
C SER A 141 5.87 9.18 -22.87
N ALA A 142 6.64 8.13 -22.83
CA ALA A 142 7.40 7.79 -21.63
C ALA A 142 8.35 8.93 -21.20
N SER A 143 8.97 9.63 -22.14
CA SER A 143 9.85 10.78 -21.89
C SER A 143 9.12 11.97 -21.27
N GLU A 144 7.94 12.32 -21.80
CA GLU A 144 7.09 13.39 -21.25
C GLU A 144 6.61 13.03 -19.83
N SER A 145 6.16 11.80 -19.62
CA SER A 145 5.72 11.33 -18.31
C SER A 145 6.86 11.35 -17.27
N LEU A 146 8.08 10.98 -17.65
CA LEU A 146 9.24 11.00 -16.76
C LEU A 146 9.72 12.43 -16.45
N SER A 147 9.64 13.35 -17.40
CA SER A 147 9.95 14.76 -17.18
C SER A 147 9.02 15.36 -16.12
N ASN A 148 7.72 15.09 -16.25
CA ASN A 148 6.70 15.61 -15.33
C ASN A 148 6.74 14.99 -13.91
N MET A 149 7.50 13.93 -13.68
CA MET A 149 7.70 13.37 -12.32
C MET A 149 8.66 14.21 -11.46
N ASN A 150 9.44 15.10 -12.06
CA ASN A 150 10.46 15.89 -11.37
C ASN A 150 9.97 17.33 -11.04
N GLU A 151 8.75 17.68 -11.43
CA GLU A 151 8.06 18.91 -11.07
C GLU A 151 7.11 18.70 -9.86
#